data_333913c3b5ee0dd1021e5be1b5a8c00d
#
_entry.id   333913c3b5ee0dd1021e5be1b5a8c00d
#
_cell.length_a   1.000
_cell.length_b   1.000
_cell.length_c   1.000
_cell.angle_alpha   90.00
_cell.angle_beta   90.00
_cell.angle_gamma   90.00
#
_symmetry.space_group_name_H-M   'P 1'
#
loop_
_entity.id
_entity.type
_entity.pdbx_description
1 polymer ?
#
loop_
_entity_poly.entity_id
_entity_poly.type
_entity_poly.pdbx_seq_one_letter_code
_entity_poly.pdbx_strand_id
1 'polypeptide(L)'
;AEIALQKAQLQQQNATQGILLEVEKAKTDYLNAENDFNVQKQNIELAQRIYNTALIKYREGVGSSLELNNAESTLYQEQGNYVSAMFALLNAKTALNKSLGYY
;
A
#
# COMPACT_ATOMS: atom_id res chain seq x y z
N ALA A 1 46.84 -0.34 -19.91
CA ALA A 1 46.63 -0.45 -18.46
C ALA A 1 45.72 0.65 -17.95
N GLU A 2 45.86 1.92 -18.38
CA GLU A 2 45.00 3.01 -17.96
C GLU A 2 43.57 2.84 -18.46
N ILE A 3 43.35 2.36 -19.67
CA ILE A 3 42.03 2.17 -20.25
C ILE A 3 41.28 1.10 -19.49
N ALA A 4 41.94 0.02 -19.09
CA ALA A 4 41.31 -1.05 -18.31
C ALA A 4 40.92 -0.56 -16.92
N LEU A 5 41.74 0.27 -16.28
CA LEU A 5 41.43 0.84 -14.97
C LEU A 5 40.25 1.83 -15.06
N GLN A 6 40.24 2.68 -16.09
CA GLN A 6 39.10 3.59 -16.31
C GLN A 6 37.79 2.84 -16.55
N LYS A 7 37.83 1.75 -17.33
CA LYS A 7 36.64 0.91 -17.53
C LYS A 7 36.14 0.30 -16.22
N ALA A 8 37.04 -0.19 -15.38
CA ALA A 8 36.69 -0.77 -14.09
C ALA A 8 36.05 0.28 -13.17
N GLN A 9 36.60 1.51 -13.15
CA GLN A 9 36.04 2.60 -12.36
C GLN A 9 34.65 3.02 -12.85
N LEU A 10 34.45 3.09 -14.17
CA LEU A 10 33.15 3.40 -14.76
C LEU A 10 32.12 2.32 -14.44
N GLN A 11 32.52 1.05 -14.48
CA GLN A 11 31.65 -0.06 -14.13
C GLN A 11 31.22 0.00 -12.64
N GLN A 12 32.14 0.35 -11.75
CA GLN A 12 31.84 0.52 -10.35
C GLN A 12 30.87 1.68 -10.11
N GLN A 13 31.09 2.83 -10.78
CA GLN A 13 30.19 3.97 -10.67
C GLN A 13 28.78 3.65 -11.17
N ASN A 14 28.69 2.94 -12.31
CA ASN A 14 27.40 2.54 -12.86
C ASN A 14 26.67 1.58 -11.92
N ALA A 15 27.38 0.62 -11.32
CA ALA A 15 26.82 -0.33 -10.36
C ALA A 15 26.33 0.40 -9.11
N THR A 16 27.09 1.36 -8.59
CA THR A 16 26.72 2.17 -7.43
C THR A 16 25.47 3.00 -7.71
N GLN A 17 25.42 3.64 -8.88
CA GLN A 17 24.23 4.42 -9.28
C GLN A 17 23.01 3.53 -9.43
N GLY A 18 23.19 2.31 -9.98
CA GLY A 18 22.09 1.34 -10.08
C GLY A 18 21.54 0.95 -8.74
N ILE A 19 22.40 0.70 -7.74
CA ILE A 19 21.98 0.38 -6.38
C ILE A 19 21.24 1.54 -5.73
N LEU A 20 21.74 2.77 -5.90
CA LEU A 20 21.08 3.98 -5.38
C LEU A 20 19.70 4.17 -5.98
N LEU A 21 19.55 3.94 -7.29
CA LEU A 21 18.27 4.03 -7.97
C LEU A 21 17.28 2.97 -7.45
N GLU A 22 17.75 1.76 -7.20
CA GLU A 22 16.93 0.69 -6.62
C GLU A 22 16.44 1.05 -5.22
N VAL A 23 17.30 1.60 -4.38
CA VAL A 23 16.95 2.03 -3.02
C VAL A 23 15.94 3.18 -3.08
N GLU A 24 16.17 4.17 -3.94
CA GLU A 24 15.24 5.30 -4.09
C GLU A 24 13.88 4.85 -4.60
N LYS A 25 13.86 3.94 -5.58
CA LYS A 25 12.61 3.37 -6.09
C LYS A 25 11.87 2.61 -5.01
N ALA A 26 12.56 1.75 -4.28
CA ALA A 26 11.96 0.97 -3.20
C ALA A 26 11.42 1.88 -2.10
N LYS A 27 12.13 2.96 -1.77
CA LYS A 27 11.69 3.95 -0.79
C LYS A 27 10.43 4.69 -1.26
N THR A 28 10.40 5.10 -2.53
CA THR A 28 9.24 5.76 -3.11
C THR A 28 8.03 4.81 -3.14
N ASP A 29 8.25 3.56 -3.55
CA ASP A 29 7.20 2.56 -3.56
C ASP A 29 6.64 2.30 -2.16
N TYR A 30 7.52 2.26 -1.15
CA TYR A 30 7.11 2.11 0.24
C TYR A 30 6.25 3.28 0.71
N LEU A 31 6.67 4.51 0.43
CA LEU A 31 5.92 5.71 0.82
C LEU A 31 4.55 5.76 0.14
N ASN A 32 4.49 5.39 -1.14
CA ASN A 32 3.23 5.32 -1.87
C ASN A 32 2.31 4.24 -1.29
N ALA A 33 2.85 3.08 -0.97
CA ALA A 33 2.09 1.99 -0.36
C ALA A 33 1.59 2.37 1.03
N GLU A 34 2.39 3.09 1.81
CA GLU A 34 1.99 3.60 3.13
C GLU A 34 0.84 4.60 3.01
N ASN A 35 0.92 5.53 2.04
CA ASN A 35 -0.17 6.48 1.77
C ASN A 35 -1.44 5.75 1.37
N ASP A 36 -1.35 4.78 0.46
CA ASP A 36 -2.50 3.99 0.01
C ASP A 36 -3.11 3.22 1.18
N PHE A 37 -2.29 2.63 2.02
CA PHE A 37 -2.75 1.92 3.22
C PHE A 37 -3.53 2.85 4.15
N ASN A 38 -3.01 4.06 4.40
CA ASN A 38 -3.67 5.04 5.26
C ASN A 38 -5.02 5.48 4.67
N VAL A 39 -5.09 5.67 3.35
CA VAL A 39 -6.34 6.01 2.66
C VAL A 39 -7.35 4.87 2.80
N GLN A 40 -6.93 3.63 2.58
CA GLN A 40 -7.82 2.48 2.70
C GLN A 40 -8.27 2.26 4.15
N LYS A 41 -7.42 2.57 5.12
CA LYS A 41 -7.78 2.52 6.54
C LYS A 41 -8.91 3.51 6.85
N GLN A 42 -8.80 4.74 6.33
CA GLN A 42 -9.87 5.74 6.49
C GLN A 42 -11.15 5.31 5.81
N ASN A 43 -11.04 4.73 4.62
CA ASN A 43 -12.20 4.26 3.86
C ASN A 43 -12.94 3.13 4.57
N ILE A 44 -12.21 2.18 5.15
CA ILE A 44 -12.85 1.06 5.88
C ILE A 44 -13.51 1.56 7.17
N GLU A 45 -12.92 2.53 7.86
CA GLU A 45 -13.53 3.14 9.05
C GLU A 45 -14.84 3.85 8.69
N LEU A 46 -14.84 4.60 7.58
CA LEU A 46 -16.04 5.27 7.10
C LEU A 46 -17.12 4.26 6.68
N ALA A 47 -16.74 3.23 5.94
CA ALA A 47 -17.68 2.18 5.51
C ALA A 47 -18.29 1.47 6.71
N GLN A 48 -17.51 1.23 7.77
CA GLN A 48 -18.01 0.62 9.00
C GLN A 48 -19.05 1.50 9.68
N ARG A 49 -18.81 2.81 9.75
CA ARG A 49 -19.78 3.76 10.33
C ARG A 49 -21.06 3.81 9.53
N ILE A 50 -20.95 3.83 8.20
CA ILE A 50 -22.11 3.83 7.32
C ILE A 50 -22.94 2.57 7.51
N TYR A 51 -22.28 1.42 7.58
CA TYR A 51 -22.93 0.14 7.82
C TYR A 51 -23.64 0.13 9.18
N ASN A 52 -22.96 0.57 10.24
CA ASN A 52 -23.54 0.61 11.58
C ASN A 52 -24.77 1.51 11.63
N THR A 53 -24.72 2.67 10.98
CA THR A 53 -25.83 3.60 10.89
C THR A 53 -27.01 2.97 10.13
N ALA A 54 -26.73 2.33 8.99
CA ALA A 54 -27.76 1.66 8.20
C ALA A 54 -28.41 0.51 8.99
N LEU A 55 -27.63 -0.23 9.76
CA LEU A 55 -28.11 -1.32 10.58
C LEU A 55 -29.05 -0.81 11.68
N ILE A 56 -28.68 0.27 12.37
CA ILE A 56 -29.49 0.89 13.41
C ILE A 56 -30.81 1.38 12.81
N LYS A 57 -30.77 2.09 11.69
CA LYS A 57 -31.96 2.58 11.00
C LYS A 57 -32.90 1.42 10.60
N TYR A 58 -32.33 0.33 10.09
CA TYR A 58 -33.11 -0.83 9.70
C TYR A 58 -33.80 -1.47 10.89
N ARG A 59 -33.09 -1.62 12.02
CA ARG A 59 -33.65 -2.19 13.26
C ARG A 59 -34.76 -1.33 13.84
N GLU A 60 -34.64 -0.01 13.70
CA GLU A 60 -35.64 0.94 14.17
C GLU A 60 -36.80 1.14 13.19
N GLY A 61 -36.74 0.46 12.03
CA GLY A 61 -37.81 0.52 11.03
C GLY A 61 -37.82 1.77 10.17
N VAL A 62 -36.80 2.63 10.26
CA VAL A 62 -36.72 3.88 9.49
C VAL A 62 -35.79 3.77 8.28
N GLY A 63 -35.05 2.67 8.15
CA GLY A 63 -34.17 2.40 7.00
C GLY A 63 -34.69 1.25 6.16
N SER A 64 -34.18 1.15 4.90
CA SER A 64 -34.55 0.08 3.99
C SER A 64 -33.55 -1.05 4.01
N SER A 65 -34.00 -2.26 3.63
CA SER A 65 -33.08 -3.40 3.45
C SER A 65 -32.11 -3.18 2.31
N LEU A 66 -32.50 -2.42 1.29
CA LEU A 66 -31.62 -2.04 0.18
C LEU A 66 -30.45 -1.20 0.65
N GLU A 67 -30.72 -0.18 1.48
CA GLU A 67 -29.66 0.68 2.07
C GLU A 67 -28.70 -0.16 2.90
N LEU A 68 -29.22 -1.07 3.73
CA LEU A 68 -28.40 -1.95 4.57
C LEU A 68 -27.55 -2.88 3.71
N ASN A 69 -28.12 -3.51 2.68
CA ASN A 69 -27.40 -4.40 1.79
C ASN A 69 -26.30 -3.67 1.01
N ASN A 70 -26.57 -2.45 0.55
CA ASN A 70 -25.59 -1.64 -0.15
C ASN A 70 -24.44 -1.25 0.78
N ALA A 71 -24.73 -0.87 2.02
CA ALA A 71 -23.71 -0.54 3.01
C ALA A 71 -22.86 -1.75 3.36
N GLU A 72 -23.47 -2.93 3.47
CA GLU A 72 -22.77 -4.19 3.74
C GLU A 72 -21.82 -4.55 2.57
N SER A 73 -22.29 -4.44 1.32
CA SER A 73 -21.48 -4.70 0.13
C SER A 73 -20.29 -3.76 0.06
N THR A 74 -20.50 -2.47 0.35
CA THR A 74 -19.43 -1.47 0.36
C THR A 74 -18.41 -1.80 1.44
N LEU A 75 -18.86 -2.21 2.63
CA LEU A 75 -17.97 -2.59 3.72
C LEU A 75 -17.08 -3.79 3.32
N TYR A 76 -17.66 -4.81 2.72
CA TYR A 76 -16.89 -5.98 2.25
C TYR A 76 -15.89 -5.60 1.18
N GLN A 77 -16.27 -4.73 0.25
CA GLN A 77 -15.35 -4.23 -0.78
C GLN A 77 -14.18 -3.47 -0.15
N GLU A 78 -14.46 -2.60 0.81
CA GLU A 78 -13.41 -1.83 1.50
C GLU A 78 -12.51 -2.71 2.35
N GLN A 79 -13.06 -3.78 2.94
CA GLN A 79 -12.24 -4.77 3.65
C GLN A 79 -11.24 -5.43 2.70
N GLY A 80 -11.68 -5.80 1.50
CA GLY A 80 -10.81 -6.35 0.47
C GLY A 80 -9.72 -5.37 0.04
N ASN A 81 -10.09 -4.13 -0.17
CA ASN A 81 -9.15 -3.06 -0.54
C ASN A 81 -8.12 -2.82 0.58
N TYR A 82 -8.56 -2.83 1.82
CA TYR A 82 -7.68 -2.67 2.98
C TYR A 82 -6.65 -3.81 3.07
N VAL A 83 -7.10 -5.05 2.92
CA VAL A 83 -6.20 -6.21 2.95
C VAL A 83 -5.19 -6.15 1.81
N SER A 84 -5.64 -5.78 0.60
CA SER A 84 -4.75 -5.62 -0.56
C SER A 84 -3.69 -4.54 -0.32
N ALA A 85 -4.10 -3.40 0.25
CA ALA A 85 -3.18 -2.32 0.58
C ALA A 85 -2.18 -2.72 1.67
N MET A 86 -2.62 -3.52 2.64
CA MET A 86 -1.76 -4.06 3.69
C MET A 86 -0.68 -4.98 3.12
N PHE A 87 -1.05 -5.89 2.21
CA PHE A 87 -0.08 -6.76 1.53
C PHE A 87 0.88 -5.96 0.66
N ALA A 88 0.38 -4.95 -0.06
CA ALA A 88 1.23 -4.08 -0.86
C ALA A 88 2.26 -3.35 0.01
N LEU A 89 1.84 -2.86 1.18
CA LEU A 89 2.74 -2.20 2.13
C LEU A 89 3.81 -3.17 2.66
N LEU A 90 3.41 -4.39 3.03
CA LEU A 90 4.35 -5.41 3.50
C LEU A 90 5.35 -5.78 2.42
N ASN A 91 4.89 -5.95 1.17
CA ASN A 91 5.76 -6.25 0.04
C ASN A 91 6.73 -5.11 -0.25
N ALA A 92 6.26 -3.87 -0.19
CA ALA A 92 7.10 -2.69 -0.40
C ALA A 92 8.15 -2.55 0.72
N LYS A 93 7.75 -2.83 1.97
CA LYS A 93 8.68 -2.82 3.11
C LYS A 93 9.76 -3.89 2.95
N THR A 94 9.37 -5.10 2.55
CA THR A 94 10.30 -6.20 2.31
C THR A 94 11.27 -5.85 1.19
N ALA A 95 10.78 -5.27 0.09
CA ALA A 95 11.61 -4.85 -1.03
C ALA A 95 12.60 -3.75 -0.61
N LEU A 96 12.16 -2.80 0.22
CA LEU A 96 13.03 -1.75 0.73
C LEU A 96 14.12 -2.34 1.62
N ASN A 97 13.77 -3.21 2.56
CA ASN A 97 14.73 -3.87 3.43
C ASN A 97 15.74 -4.69 2.62
N LYS A 98 15.26 -5.38 1.60
CA LYS A 98 16.12 -6.17 0.71
C LYS A 98 17.10 -5.29 -0.06
N SER A 99 16.64 -4.15 -0.58
CA SER A 99 17.50 -3.22 -1.32
C SER A 99 18.55 -2.56 -0.42
N LEU A 100 18.24 -2.39 0.87
CA LEU A 100 19.17 -1.86 1.87
C LEU A 100 20.07 -2.94 2.46
N GLY A 101 19.83 -4.22 2.15
CA GLY A 101 20.62 -5.33 2.67
C GLY A 101 20.22 -5.78 4.08
N TYR A 102 19.07 -5.34 4.59
CA TYR A 102 18.54 -5.77 5.88
C TYR A 102 17.59 -6.95 5.68
N TYR A 103 17.87 -8.05 6.31
CA TYR A 103 17.03 -9.25 6.25
C TYR A 103 16.62 -9.69 7.64
#